data_a355e676af72e6f5b0ad28a0938f4379
#
_entry.id   a355e676af72e6f5b0ad28a0938f4379
#
_cell.length_a   1.000
_cell.length_b   1.000
_cell.length_c   1.000
_cell.angle_alpha   90.00
_cell.angle_beta   90.00
_cell.angle_gamma   90.00
#
_symmetry.space_group_name_H-M   'P 1'
#
loop_
_entity.id
_entity.type
_entity.pdbx_description
1 polymer ?
#
loop_
_entity_poly.entity_id
_entity_poly.type
_entity_poly.pdbx_seq_one_letter_code
_entity_poly.pdbx_strand_id
1 'polypeptide(L)'
;MAGGDRMDLVIAVDDPGADDVRALLERHLAFAREVTPPGHVHALDADGLVDPAITLFSARRAGVLLGVGALSRLDETHAELKSMHTSEAARGFGVGRAMVDHILAFAAERNYTRVSLETGAMDAFAPARSLYSKLGFVPCEPFGDYTGNRHSVCMTIDLS
;
A
#
# COMPACT_ATOMS: atom_id res chain seq x y z
N MET A 1 -1.67 -22.07 22.34
CA MET A 1 -2.00 -20.85 23.02
C MET A 1 -2.54 -19.82 22.04
N ALA A 2 -3.60 -19.17 22.42
CA ALA A 2 -4.30 -18.26 21.53
C ALA A 2 -3.42 -17.10 21.01
N GLY A 3 -2.45 -16.68 21.78
CA GLY A 3 -1.54 -15.63 21.37
C GLY A 3 -0.66 -15.99 20.17
N GLY A 4 -0.37 -17.28 19.98
CA GLY A 4 0.43 -17.74 18.85
C GLY A 4 -0.21 -17.47 17.52
N ASP A 5 -1.53 -17.63 17.45
CA ASP A 5 -2.26 -17.43 16.19
C ASP A 5 -2.15 -15.99 15.69
N ARG A 6 -2.19 -15.02 16.59
CA ARG A 6 -2.06 -13.62 16.23
C ARG A 6 -0.63 -13.25 15.85
N MET A 7 0.34 -14.03 16.35
CA MET A 7 1.74 -13.79 16.09
C MET A 7 2.21 -14.34 14.75
N ASP A 8 1.36 -15.14 14.10
CA ASP A 8 1.73 -15.83 12.87
C ASP A 8 1.57 -14.98 11.61
N LEU A 9 1.32 -13.68 11.74
CA LEU A 9 1.28 -12.77 10.60
C LEU A 9 2.70 -12.59 10.07
N VAL A 10 2.92 -13.03 8.84
CA VAL A 10 4.22 -12.91 8.16
C VAL A 10 4.10 -11.90 7.05
N ILE A 11 4.91 -10.85 7.12
CA ILE A 11 4.99 -9.83 6.08
C ILE A 11 6.37 -9.96 5.43
N ALA A 12 6.37 -10.14 4.11
CA ALA A 12 7.61 -10.38 3.36
C ALA A 12 7.46 -9.93 1.92
N VAL A 13 8.57 -9.77 1.24
CA VAL A 13 8.59 -9.54 -0.21
C VAL A 13 7.95 -10.76 -0.88
N ASP A 14 7.08 -10.50 -1.85
CA ASP A 14 6.35 -11.56 -2.54
C ASP A 14 6.30 -11.27 -4.05
N ASP A 15 5.83 -12.26 -4.80
CA ASP A 15 5.77 -12.21 -6.25
C ASP A 15 4.40 -11.67 -6.71
N PRO A 16 4.34 -10.57 -7.48
CA PRO A 16 3.07 -10.08 -8.01
C PRO A 16 2.42 -11.07 -8.99
N GLY A 17 3.15 -12.04 -9.51
CA GLY A 17 2.62 -13.08 -10.39
C GLY A 17 2.03 -14.28 -9.66
N ALA A 18 2.18 -14.39 -8.34
CA ALA A 18 1.56 -15.48 -7.59
C ALA A 18 0.04 -15.41 -7.70
N ASP A 19 -0.63 -16.55 -7.84
CA ASP A 19 -2.07 -16.60 -8.16
C ASP A 19 -2.94 -15.86 -7.13
N ASP A 20 -2.71 -16.07 -5.85
CA ASP A 20 -3.48 -15.41 -4.81
C ASP A 20 -3.19 -13.91 -4.71
N VAL A 21 -1.93 -13.54 -4.90
CA VAL A 21 -1.52 -12.12 -4.93
C VAL A 21 -2.18 -11.42 -6.12
N ARG A 22 -2.11 -12.03 -7.30
CA ARG A 22 -2.74 -11.49 -8.51
C ARG A 22 -4.24 -11.30 -8.31
N ALA A 23 -4.92 -12.27 -7.71
CA ALA A 23 -6.35 -12.16 -7.45
C ALA A 23 -6.69 -11.00 -6.51
N LEU A 24 -5.88 -10.79 -5.46
CA LEU A 24 -6.10 -9.69 -4.53
C LEU A 24 -5.83 -8.33 -5.19
N LEU A 25 -4.79 -8.25 -6.04
CA LEU A 25 -4.49 -7.03 -6.80
C LEU A 25 -5.61 -6.69 -7.78
N GLU A 26 -6.20 -7.70 -8.41
CA GLU A 26 -7.35 -7.49 -9.30
C GLU A 26 -8.56 -6.94 -8.55
N ARG A 27 -8.81 -7.42 -7.33
CA ARG A 27 -9.87 -6.87 -6.47
C ARG A 27 -9.59 -5.43 -6.08
N HIS A 28 -8.33 -5.12 -5.76
CA HIS A 28 -7.92 -3.76 -5.45
C HIS A 28 -8.20 -2.82 -6.62
N LEU A 29 -7.80 -3.23 -7.83
CA LEU A 29 -8.01 -2.43 -9.03
C LEU A 29 -9.50 -2.27 -9.34
N ALA A 30 -10.28 -3.33 -9.19
CA ALA A 30 -11.73 -3.29 -9.39
C ALA A 30 -12.40 -2.32 -8.40
N PHE A 31 -12.01 -2.36 -7.13
CA PHE A 31 -12.49 -1.43 -6.13
C PHE A 31 -12.14 0.02 -6.49
N ALA A 32 -10.90 0.26 -6.88
CA ALA A 32 -10.46 1.61 -7.26
C ALA A 32 -11.28 2.13 -8.45
N ARG A 33 -11.54 1.29 -9.44
CA ARG A 33 -12.33 1.66 -10.62
C ARG A 33 -13.79 1.91 -10.27
N GLU A 34 -14.34 1.15 -9.32
CA GLU A 34 -15.74 1.29 -8.89
C GLU A 34 -15.98 2.64 -8.19
N VAL A 35 -15.03 3.10 -7.37
CA VAL A 35 -15.22 4.27 -6.50
C VAL A 35 -14.53 5.52 -7.02
N THR A 36 -13.79 5.44 -8.11
CA THR A 36 -13.00 6.57 -8.65
C THR A 36 -13.47 6.89 -10.06
N PRO A 37 -13.65 8.20 -10.40
CA PRO A 37 -14.02 8.58 -11.76
C PRO A 37 -13.05 8.06 -12.82
N PRO A 38 -13.52 7.70 -14.01
CA PRO A 38 -12.65 7.27 -15.11
C PRO A 38 -11.54 8.29 -15.39
N GLY A 39 -10.33 7.81 -15.64
CA GLY A 39 -9.17 8.66 -15.87
C GLY A 39 -8.43 9.11 -14.62
N HIS A 40 -8.97 8.84 -13.42
CA HIS A 40 -8.36 9.22 -12.15
C HIS A 40 -7.89 8.01 -11.33
N VAL A 41 -7.95 6.79 -11.90
CA VAL A 41 -7.46 5.58 -11.24
C VAL A 41 -5.96 5.48 -11.48
N HIS A 42 -5.18 5.44 -10.39
CA HIS A 42 -3.72 5.34 -10.44
C HIS A 42 -3.18 3.98 -9.96
N ALA A 43 -4.08 3.05 -9.63
CA ALA A 43 -3.68 1.71 -9.19
C ALA A 43 -3.08 0.92 -10.36
N LEU A 44 -2.04 0.14 -10.05
CA LEU A 44 -1.40 -0.74 -11.02
C LEU A 44 -1.95 -2.15 -10.93
N ASP A 45 -2.02 -2.84 -12.08
CA ASP A 45 -2.32 -4.27 -12.10
C ASP A 45 -1.04 -5.07 -11.76
N ALA A 46 -1.18 -6.40 -11.71
CA ALA A 46 -0.05 -7.27 -11.37
C ALA A 46 1.11 -7.12 -12.35
N ASP A 47 0.83 -6.93 -13.63
CA ASP A 47 1.87 -6.76 -14.65
C ASP A 47 2.65 -5.45 -14.45
N GLY A 48 1.95 -4.38 -14.07
CA GLY A 48 2.59 -3.09 -13.75
C GLY A 48 3.50 -3.16 -12.54
N LEU A 49 3.25 -4.09 -11.63
CA LEU A 49 4.04 -4.26 -10.41
C LEU A 49 5.30 -5.13 -10.61
N VAL A 50 5.56 -5.63 -11.80
CA VAL A 50 6.78 -6.40 -12.11
C VAL A 50 8.00 -5.50 -12.36
N ASP A 51 7.83 -4.20 -12.37
CA ASP A 51 8.92 -3.24 -12.57
C ASP A 51 10.01 -3.42 -11.49
N PRO A 52 11.31 -3.45 -11.86
CA PRO A 52 12.40 -3.56 -10.90
C PRO A 52 12.44 -2.45 -9.83
N ALA A 53 11.86 -1.29 -10.12
CA ALA A 53 11.77 -0.19 -9.14
C ALA A 53 10.73 -0.45 -8.05
N ILE A 54 9.91 -1.49 -8.20
CA ILE A 54 8.80 -1.80 -7.30
C ILE A 54 9.08 -3.07 -6.53
N THR A 55 8.92 -3.00 -5.20
CA THR A 55 8.99 -4.15 -4.31
C THR A 55 7.58 -4.43 -3.79
N LEU A 56 7.06 -5.61 -4.06
CA LEU A 56 5.75 -6.02 -3.56
C LEU A 56 5.90 -6.81 -2.27
N PHE A 57 5.03 -6.53 -1.31
CA PHE A 57 4.96 -7.23 -0.03
C PHE A 57 3.61 -7.91 0.10
N SER A 58 3.60 -9.04 0.80
CA SER A 58 2.37 -9.71 1.21
C SER A 58 2.33 -9.88 2.71
N ALA A 59 1.12 -9.93 3.25
CA ALA A 59 0.87 -10.29 4.64
C ALA A 59 0.09 -11.61 4.64
N ARG A 60 0.65 -12.64 5.27
CA ARG A 60 0.06 -13.97 5.31
C ARG A 60 -0.03 -14.49 6.74
N ARG A 61 -1.06 -15.28 6.99
CA ARG A 61 -1.20 -16.02 8.24
C ARG A 61 -1.47 -17.48 7.87
N ALA A 62 -0.60 -18.38 8.34
CA ALA A 62 -0.68 -19.81 8.01
C ALA A 62 -0.75 -20.05 6.48
N GLY A 63 0.00 -19.26 5.71
CA GLY A 63 0.04 -19.33 4.25
C GLY A 63 -1.11 -18.63 3.53
N VAL A 64 -2.12 -18.18 4.26
CA VAL A 64 -3.28 -17.50 3.64
C VAL A 64 -2.98 -16.02 3.47
N LEU A 65 -3.18 -15.52 2.25
CA LEU A 65 -2.94 -14.12 1.92
C LEU A 65 -4.03 -13.24 2.54
N LEU A 66 -3.60 -12.23 3.33
CA LEU A 66 -4.49 -11.29 3.99
C LEU A 66 -4.38 -9.88 3.45
N GLY A 67 -3.25 -9.52 2.86
CA GLY A 67 -3.06 -8.18 2.32
C GLY A 67 -1.83 -8.08 1.44
N VAL A 68 -1.76 -7.01 0.67
CA VAL A 68 -0.63 -6.67 -0.18
C VAL A 68 -0.31 -5.18 -0.02
N GLY A 69 0.92 -4.82 -0.36
CA GLY A 69 1.35 -3.44 -0.44
C GLY A 69 2.64 -3.38 -1.24
N ALA A 70 2.96 -2.22 -1.79
CA ALA A 70 4.14 -2.09 -2.63
C ALA A 70 4.88 -0.79 -2.30
N LEU A 71 6.19 -0.81 -2.53
CA LEU A 71 7.05 0.36 -2.42
C LEU A 71 7.72 0.56 -3.77
N SER A 72 7.54 1.74 -4.35
CA SER A 72 8.13 2.11 -5.63
C SER A 72 9.22 3.15 -5.42
N ARG A 73 10.39 2.90 -5.99
CA ARG A 73 11.48 3.87 -5.91
C ARG A 73 11.19 5.06 -6.83
N LEU A 74 11.18 6.27 -6.28
CA LEU A 74 11.06 7.50 -7.06
C LEU A 74 12.44 8.10 -7.35
N ASP A 75 13.31 8.13 -6.34
CA ASP A 75 14.71 8.53 -6.48
C ASP A 75 15.52 7.88 -5.36
N GLU A 76 16.76 8.31 -5.15
CA GLU A 76 17.66 7.68 -4.18
C GLU A 76 17.18 7.78 -2.73
N THR A 77 16.36 8.78 -2.41
CA THR A 77 15.92 9.04 -1.03
C THR A 77 14.40 9.07 -0.86
N HIS A 78 13.64 8.99 -1.95
CA HIS A 78 12.19 9.13 -1.94
C HIS A 78 11.53 7.91 -2.59
N ALA A 79 10.59 7.29 -1.89
CA ALA A 79 9.83 6.15 -2.39
C ALA A 79 8.33 6.38 -2.23
N GLU A 80 7.55 5.65 -3.00
CA GLU A 80 6.09 5.74 -2.98
C GLU A 80 5.49 4.44 -2.46
N LEU A 81 4.62 4.57 -1.46
CA LEU A 81 3.77 3.47 -0.98
C LEU A 81 2.55 3.38 -1.90
N LYS A 82 2.28 2.20 -2.44
CA LYS A 82 1.17 2.02 -3.37
C LYS A 82 0.58 0.61 -3.29
N SER A 83 -0.56 0.41 -3.93
CA SER A 83 -1.25 -0.87 -4.03
C SER A 83 -1.59 -1.50 -2.68
N MET A 84 -1.81 -0.68 -1.66
CA MET A 84 -2.21 -1.17 -0.35
C MET A 84 -3.64 -1.71 -0.39
N HIS A 85 -3.79 -2.98 -0.08
CA HIS A 85 -5.11 -3.61 -0.04
C HIS A 85 -5.13 -4.76 0.95
N THR A 86 -6.11 -4.74 1.84
CA THR A 86 -6.37 -5.83 2.79
C THR A 86 -7.59 -6.60 2.31
N SER A 87 -7.54 -7.93 2.37
CA SER A 87 -8.67 -8.75 1.99
C SER A 87 -9.87 -8.40 2.87
N GLU A 88 -11.08 -8.55 2.32
CA GLU A 88 -12.30 -8.20 3.03
C GLU A 88 -12.43 -8.94 4.36
N ALA A 89 -12.10 -10.22 4.37
CA ALA A 89 -12.17 -11.05 5.58
C ALA A 89 -11.17 -10.64 6.66
N ALA A 90 -10.08 -9.98 6.28
CA ALA A 90 -9.01 -9.59 7.20
C ALA A 90 -9.11 -8.14 7.68
N ARG A 91 -10.07 -7.37 7.18
CA ARG A 91 -10.23 -5.97 7.57
C ARG A 91 -10.59 -5.85 9.05
N GLY A 92 -10.07 -4.80 9.69
CA GLY A 92 -10.32 -4.56 11.11
C GLY A 92 -9.39 -5.29 12.06
N PHE A 93 -8.46 -6.11 11.57
CA PHE A 93 -7.52 -6.88 12.39
C PHE A 93 -6.09 -6.33 12.40
N GLY A 94 -5.90 -5.10 11.91
CA GLY A 94 -4.59 -4.45 11.97
C GLY A 94 -3.60 -4.86 10.88
N VAL A 95 -4.03 -5.57 9.86
CA VAL A 95 -3.14 -6.03 8.77
C VAL A 95 -2.57 -4.85 8.00
N GLY A 96 -3.39 -3.85 7.65
CA GLY A 96 -2.93 -2.66 6.94
C GLY A 96 -1.88 -1.89 7.71
N ARG A 97 -2.10 -1.69 9.01
CA ARG A 97 -1.13 -1.01 9.88
C ARG A 97 0.19 -1.77 9.95
N ALA A 98 0.12 -3.08 10.16
CA ALA A 98 1.32 -3.92 10.23
C ALA A 98 2.10 -3.86 8.92
N MET A 99 1.39 -3.87 7.79
CA MET A 99 2.00 -3.78 6.46
C MET A 99 2.74 -2.45 6.29
N VAL A 100 2.09 -1.33 6.61
CA VAL A 100 2.72 0.00 6.48
C VAL A 100 3.94 0.09 7.39
N ASP A 101 3.83 -0.34 8.64
CA ASP A 101 4.97 -0.33 9.58
C ASP A 101 6.14 -1.13 9.02
N HIS A 102 5.88 -2.30 8.46
CA HIS A 102 6.91 -3.15 7.87
C HIS A 102 7.57 -2.47 6.65
N ILE A 103 6.77 -1.90 5.77
CA ILE A 103 7.29 -1.24 4.57
C ILE A 103 8.11 0.00 4.93
N LEU A 104 7.67 0.79 5.92
CA LEU A 104 8.43 1.95 6.37
C LEU A 104 9.78 1.55 6.98
N ALA A 105 9.82 0.47 7.75
CA ALA A 105 11.07 -0.07 8.28
C ALA A 105 12.00 -0.54 7.16
N PHE A 106 11.45 -1.22 6.17
CA PHE A 106 12.19 -1.65 4.99
C PHE A 106 12.78 -0.44 4.24
N ALA A 107 11.98 0.60 4.06
CA ALA A 107 12.42 1.83 3.39
C ALA A 107 13.57 2.50 4.17
N ALA A 108 13.44 2.61 5.48
CA ALA A 108 14.47 3.20 6.33
C ALA A 108 15.80 2.43 6.26
N GLU A 109 15.73 1.10 6.24
CA GLU A 109 16.91 0.24 6.10
C GLU A 109 17.63 0.45 4.78
N ARG A 110 16.92 0.89 3.74
CA ARG A 110 17.48 1.17 2.42
C ARG A 110 17.81 2.63 2.20
N ASN A 111 17.87 3.40 3.29
CA ASN A 111 18.29 4.81 3.28
C ASN A 111 17.30 5.75 2.58
N TYR A 112 16.05 5.34 2.41
CA TYR A 112 15.01 6.29 2.03
C TYR A 112 14.73 7.20 3.23
N THR A 113 14.65 8.49 2.98
CA THR A 113 14.35 9.48 4.02
C THR A 113 12.92 9.96 3.96
N ARG A 114 12.19 9.60 2.91
CA ARG A 114 10.82 10.04 2.71
C ARG A 114 10.02 8.99 1.97
N VAL A 115 8.80 8.75 2.43
CA VAL A 115 7.83 7.89 1.74
C VAL A 115 6.56 8.71 1.54
N SER A 116 6.05 8.70 0.32
CA SER A 116 4.83 9.41 -0.04
C SER A 116 3.81 8.43 -0.63
N LEU A 117 2.55 8.85 -0.67
CA LEU A 117 1.49 8.04 -1.26
C LEU A 117 0.44 8.94 -1.91
N GLU A 118 -0.29 8.38 -2.84
CA GLU A 118 -1.49 8.99 -3.40
C GLU A 118 -2.66 8.05 -3.08
N THR A 119 -3.76 8.60 -2.61
CA THR A 119 -4.98 7.86 -2.35
C THR A 119 -6.18 8.68 -2.81
N GLY A 120 -7.36 8.06 -2.83
CA GLY A 120 -8.57 8.77 -3.26
C GLY A 120 -9.08 9.74 -2.19
N ALA A 121 -9.73 10.81 -2.66
CA ALA A 121 -10.41 11.77 -1.80
C ALA A 121 -11.83 11.34 -1.46
N MET A 122 -12.38 10.32 -2.13
CA MET A 122 -13.75 9.84 -1.94
C MET A 122 -13.91 9.18 -0.56
N ASP A 123 -15.15 9.13 -0.08
CA ASP A 123 -15.46 8.56 1.23
C ASP A 123 -15.02 7.09 1.38
N ALA A 124 -15.04 6.33 0.28
CA ALA A 124 -14.59 4.93 0.30
C ALA A 124 -13.12 4.79 0.74
N PHE A 125 -12.31 5.82 0.56
CA PHE A 125 -10.90 5.83 0.97
C PHE A 125 -10.66 6.51 2.33
N ALA A 126 -11.71 6.96 3.01
CA ALA A 126 -11.55 7.61 4.32
C ALA A 126 -10.87 6.71 5.36
N PRO A 127 -11.15 5.39 5.44
CA PRO A 127 -10.42 4.53 6.37
C PRO A 127 -8.92 4.47 6.08
N ALA A 128 -8.54 4.45 4.82
CA ALA A 128 -7.12 4.44 4.43
C ALA A 128 -6.45 5.76 4.82
N ARG A 129 -7.06 6.90 4.51
CA ARG A 129 -6.52 8.21 4.91
C ARG A 129 -6.36 8.32 6.41
N SER A 130 -7.34 7.84 7.17
CA SER A 130 -7.29 7.83 8.63
C SER A 130 -6.12 6.98 9.14
N LEU A 131 -5.92 5.81 8.56
CA LEU A 131 -4.79 4.94 8.92
C LEU A 131 -3.47 5.65 8.70
N TYR A 132 -3.28 6.24 7.52
CA TYR A 132 -2.02 6.93 7.19
C TYR A 132 -1.78 8.11 8.13
N SER A 133 -2.81 8.91 8.42
CA SER A 133 -2.69 10.03 9.36
C SER A 133 -2.26 9.55 10.75
N LYS A 134 -2.83 8.46 11.24
CA LYS A 134 -2.47 7.89 12.54
C LYS A 134 -1.04 7.38 12.59
N LEU A 135 -0.50 6.96 11.45
CA LEU A 135 0.87 6.47 11.36
C LEU A 135 1.90 7.58 11.14
N GLY A 136 1.45 8.82 11.01
CA GLY A 136 2.35 9.98 10.92
C GLY A 136 2.44 10.62 9.54
N PHE A 137 1.71 10.10 8.55
CA PHE A 137 1.66 10.75 7.25
C PHE A 137 0.88 12.05 7.34
N VAL A 138 1.32 13.06 6.61
CA VAL A 138 0.65 14.37 6.53
C VAL A 138 0.36 14.71 5.08
N PRO A 139 -0.67 15.52 4.81
CA PRO A 139 -0.95 15.95 3.43
C PRO A 139 0.26 16.65 2.82
N CYS A 140 0.47 16.45 1.53
CA CYS A 140 1.57 17.07 0.80
C CYS A 140 1.14 17.43 -0.61
N GLU A 141 2.00 18.18 -1.30
CA GLU A 141 1.82 18.50 -2.72
C GLU A 141 1.97 17.23 -3.58
N PRO A 142 1.38 17.21 -4.76
CA PRO A 142 1.58 16.10 -5.69
C PRO A 142 3.06 15.84 -5.95
N PHE A 143 3.42 14.58 -6.09
CA PHE A 143 4.79 14.12 -6.29
C PHE A 143 4.84 13.16 -7.48
N GLY A 144 6.05 12.83 -7.94
CA GLY A 144 6.24 11.94 -9.09
C GLY A 144 5.48 12.48 -10.31
N ASP A 145 4.71 11.61 -10.95
CA ASP A 145 3.92 11.96 -12.12
C ASP A 145 2.49 12.43 -11.80
N TYR A 146 2.14 12.55 -10.52
CA TYR A 146 0.81 12.98 -10.11
C TYR A 146 0.64 14.49 -10.33
N THR A 147 -0.55 14.88 -10.80
CA THR A 147 -0.88 16.28 -11.08
C THR A 147 -1.95 16.74 -10.12
N GLY A 148 -2.11 16.63 -9.04
CA GLY A 148 -3.13 17.06 -8.08
C GLY A 148 -4.47 17.37 -8.69
N ASN A 149 -5.53 16.85 -8.08
CA ASN A 149 -6.92 17.16 -8.44
C ASN A 149 -7.81 16.83 -7.23
N ARG A 150 -9.10 17.16 -7.34
CA ARG A 150 -10.04 16.99 -6.21
C ARG A 150 -10.35 15.51 -5.90
N HIS A 151 -9.96 14.59 -6.75
CA HIS A 151 -10.22 13.16 -6.56
C HIS A 151 -9.05 12.43 -5.90
N SER A 152 -7.92 13.11 -5.68
CA SER A 152 -6.70 12.54 -5.11
C SER A 152 -6.21 13.33 -3.92
N VAL A 153 -5.65 12.61 -2.96
CA VAL A 153 -4.94 13.18 -1.82
C VAL A 153 -3.53 12.60 -1.81
N CYS A 154 -2.53 13.46 -1.77
CA CYS A 154 -1.14 13.02 -1.59
C CYS A 154 -0.73 13.25 -0.14
N MET A 155 0.00 12.28 0.41
CA MET A 155 0.47 12.31 1.79
C MET A 155 1.92 11.86 1.84
N THR A 156 2.65 12.30 2.85
CA THR A 156 4.06 11.99 2.99
C THR A 156 4.45 11.79 4.45
N ILE A 157 5.48 10.99 4.68
CA ILE A 157 6.11 10.84 5.99
C ILE A 157 7.62 10.96 5.84
N ASP A 158 8.24 11.66 6.79
CA ASP A 158 9.69 11.82 6.87
C ASP A 158 10.24 10.70 7.76
N LEU A 159 11.25 9.97 7.25
CA LEU A 159 11.89 8.86 7.97
C LEU A 159 13.24 9.26 8.60
N SER A 160 13.72 10.45 8.31
CA SER A 160 15.03 10.89 8.81
C SER A 160 14.96 11.40 10.24
#